data_c7717a23b283752dddce21b4b97d041a
#
_entry.id   c7717a23b283752dddce21b4b97d041a
#
_cell.length_a   1.000
_cell.length_b   1.000
_cell.length_c   1.000
_cell.angle_alpha   90.00
_cell.angle_beta   90.00
_cell.angle_gamma   90.00
#
_symmetry.space_group_name_H-M   'P 1'
#
loop_
_entity.id
_entity.type
_entity.pdbx_description
1 polymer ?
#
loop_
_entity_poly.entity_id
_entity_poly.type
_entity_poly.pdbx_seq_one_letter_code
_entity_poly.pdbx_strand_id
1 'polypeptide(L)'
;MNKTLIIGGNGYIGTRLSEYLRIDEENMQSDKDVDIIDTCWFVGLNKPIEDTIIEDYRNMSKEFYSEYDTIILLAGHSSVKMSEAKSNSCFNNNVKNFIELLDKLTTQKFIYASSSSVYGSVGGKTVNEKYHGFEPYNQYDISKHTADLYAVKSDLEYYGLRFGTANGYSPVLRTDVMINAMVNSALQNGEIKLFIKDTMRPILGLNDLCGAVETIIDHDKDKRGLYNLASFNKTAEQIAYEVGSVMNVPVIEYESDPSNITNTKIQTKTYNFSISTLKFRKTFKFKFKETVESITESLINNWDTMKKTDRSEPHYYE
;
A
#
# COMPACT_ATOMS: atom_id res chain seq x y z
N MET A 1 -4.67 -13.54 23.86
CA MET A 1 -5.05 -12.71 22.71
C MET A 1 -3.78 -12.27 22.04
N ASN A 2 -3.74 -12.24 20.72
CA ASN A 2 -2.54 -11.81 19.98
C ASN A 2 -2.53 -10.28 19.92
N LYS A 3 -1.61 -9.62 20.63
CA LYS A 3 -1.53 -8.16 20.68
C LYS A 3 -0.75 -7.64 19.48
N THR A 4 -1.37 -6.75 18.71
CA THR A 4 -0.84 -6.24 17.43
C THR A 4 -0.56 -4.75 17.51
N LEU A 5 0.62 -4.30 17.05
CA LEU A 5 0.94 -2.89 16.88
C LEU A 5 0.96 -2.52 15.39
N ILE A 6 0.21 -1.50 14.99
CA ILE A 6 0.26 -0.91 13.65
C ILE A 6 1.06 0.39 13.68
N ILE A 7 2.23 0.39 13.08
CA ILE A 7 3.09 1.56 12.90
C ILE A 7 2.69 2.27 11.59
N GLY A 8 2.19 3.50 11.68
CA GLY A 8 1.61 4.22 10.54
C GLY A 8 0.10 3.98 10.37
N GLY A 9 -0.60 3.72 11.47
CA GLY A 9 -2.02 3.35 11.48
C GLY A 9 -2.98 4.46 11.06
N ASN A 10 -2.58 5.73 11.08
CA ASN A 10 -3.40 6.85 10.61
C ASN A 10 -3.17 7.21 9.12
N GLY A 11 -2.39 6.41 8.39
CA GLY A 11 -2.23 6.51 6.95
C GLY A 11 -3.37 5.87 6.16
N TYR A 12 -3.30 5.92 4.81
CA TYR A 12 -4.33 5.38 3.91
C TYR A 12 -4.61 3.89 4.14
N ILE A 13 -3.58 3.05 4.15
CA ILE A 13 -3.75 1.61 4.42
C ILE A 13 -4.02 1.38 5.90
N GLY A 14 -3.30 2.11 6.77
CA GLY A 14 -3.37 1.91 8.22
C GLY A 14 -4.75 2.15 8.81
N THR A 15 -5.45 3.23 8.39
CA THR A 15 -6.81 3.51 8.88
C THR A 15 -7.81 2.43 8.47
N ARG A 16 -7.72 1.94 7.22
CA ARG A 16 -8.60 0.84 6.78
C ARG A 16 -8.28 -0.48 7.48
N LEU A 17 -7.00 -0.80 7.66
CA LEU A 17 -6.58 -2.01 8.37
C LEU A 17 -6.98 -1.98 9.84
N SER A 18 -6.81 -0.83 10.50
CA SER A 18 -7.21 -0.65 11.90
C SER A 18 -8.72 -0.81 12.08
N GLU A 19 -9.50 -0.20 11.19
CA GLU A 19 -10.96 -0.37 11.16
C GLU A 19 -11.34 -1.84 10.95
N TYR A 20 -10.74 -2.49 9.95
CA TYR A 20 -11.01 -3.89 9.59
C TYR A 20 -10.70 -4.85 10.75
N LEU A 21 -9.54 -4.69 11.42
CA LEU A 21 -9.13 -5.57 12.51
C LEU A 21 -9.87 -5.32 13.82
N ARG A 22 -10.48 -4.14 14.01
CA ARG A 22 -11.20 -3.75 15.22
C ARG A 22 -12.71 -4.02 15.15
N ILE A 23 -13.26 -4.29 13.95
CA ILE A 23 -14.67 -4.58 13.77
C ILE A 23 -14.84 -6.07 13.53
N ASP A 24 -15.47 -6.77 14.45
CA ASP A 24 -16.08 -8.07 14.17
C ASP A 24 -17.47 -7.83 13.58
N GLU A 25 -17.66 -8.20 12.31
CA GLU A 25 -18.92 -8.01 11.59
C GLU A 25 -20.09 -8.76 12.24
N GLU A 26 -19.83 -9.86 12.99
CA GLU A 26 -20.87 -10.68 13.62
C GLU A 26 -21.28 -10.16 15.03
N ASN A 27 -20.36 -9.58 15.81
CA ASN A 27 -20.59 -9.27 17.22
C ASN A 27 -20.40 -7.78 17.59
N MET A 28 -20.03 -6.89 16.67
CA MET A 28 -19.74 -5.47 16.95
C MET A 28 -18.62 -5.26 18.00
N GLN A 29 -17.86 -6.29 18.33
CA GLN A 29 -16.70 -6.27 19.21
C GLN A 29 -15.53 -6.95 18.52
N SER A 30 -14.37 -6.31 18.55
CA SER A 30 -13.14 -6.87 17.98
C SER A 30 -12.58 -7.96 18.91
N ASP A 31 -12.20 -9.09 18.32
CA ASP A 31 -11.43 -10.12 19.01
C ASP A 31 -9.92 -9.80 19.05
N LYS A 32 -9.47 -8.73 18.38
CA LYS A 32 -8.05 -8.40 18.25
C LYS A 32 -7.70 -7.16 19.07
N ASP A 33 -6.66 -7.30 19.89
CA ASP A 33 -6.04 -6.19 20.62
C ASP A 33 -5.08 -5.46 19.68
N VAL A 34 -5.50 -4.28 19.19
CA VAL A 34 -4.79 -3.50 18.18
C VAL A 34 -4.47 -2.12 18.69
N ASP A 35 -3.18 -1.86 18.91
CA ASP A 35 -2.64 -0.53 19.19
C ASP A 35 -2.11 0.13 17.90
N ILE A 36 -2.12 1.46 17.88
CA ILE A 36 -1.65 2.28 16.77
C ILE A 36 -0.59 3.25 17.28
N ILE A 37 0.53 3.35 16.54
CA ILE A 37 1.50 4.43 16.71
C ILE A 37 1.69 5.17 15.38
N ASP A 38 1.62 6.51 15.40
CA ASP A 38 1.74 7.35 14.22
C ASP A 38 2.17 8.77 14.58
N THR A 39 2.97 9.41 13.74
CA THR A 39 3.30 10.84 13.84
C THR A 39 2.21 11.74 13.29
N CYS A 40 1.18 11.15 12.69
CA CYS A 40 -0.01 11.82 12.15
C CYS A 40 0.24 12.84 11.02
N TRP A 41 1.28 12.65 10.20
CA TRP A 41 1.58 13.55 9.07
C TRP A 41 0.41 13.80 8.12
N PHE A 42 -0.44 12.78 7.87
CA PHE A 42 -1.55 12.85 6.92
C PHE A 42 -2.91 13.09 7.56
N VAL A 43 -2.98 13.17 8.86
CA VAL A 43 -4.26 13.40 9.56
C VAL A 43 -4.72 14.86 9.40
N GLY A 44 -3.79 15.81 9.35
CA GLY A 44 -4.10 17.24 9.24
C GLY A 44 -5.03 17.72 10.35
N LEU A 45 -6.13 18.39 9.99
CA LEU A 45 -7.13 18.89 10.95
C LEU A 45 -8.09 17.80 11.48
N ASN A 46 -8.08 16.58 10.95
CA ASN A 46 -8.90 15.48 11.46
C ASN A 46 -8.27 14.91 12.72
N LYS A 47 -9.12 14.38 13.61
CA LYS A 47 -8.63 13.64 14.77
C LYS A 47 -7.96 12.35 14.30
N PRO A 48 -6.83 11.92 14.92
CA PRO A 48 -6.33 10.57 14.81
C PRO A 48 -7.39 9.54 15.21
N ILE A 49 -7.17 8.29 14.83
CA ILE A 49 -7.96 7.18 15.41
C ILE A 49 -7.84 7.25 16.93
N GLU A 50 -8.95 7.03 17.63
CA GLU A 50 -8.98 7.00 19.08
C GLU A 50 -7.94 6.00 19.62
N ASP A 51 -7.31 6.35 20.74
CA ASP A 51 -6.21 5.59 21.37
C ASP A 51 -4.92 5.47 20.54
N THR A 52 -4.72 6.33 19.51
CA THR A 52 -3.44 6.40 18.82
C THR A 52 -2.35 6.94 19.74
N ILE A 53 -1.24 6.21 19.84
CA ILE A 53 0.02 6.69 20.43
C ILE A 53 0.63 7.69 19.43
N ILE A 54 0.48 9.00 19.73
CA ILE A 54 1.05 10.06 18.85
C ILE A 54 2.53 10.22 19.18
N GLU A 55 3.35 9.40 18.55
CA GLU A 55 4.80 9.40 18.77
C GLU A 55 5.52 8.82 17.55
N ASP A 56 6.80 9.12 17.45
CA ASP A 56 7.68 8.50 16.46
C ASP A 56 8.10 7.11 16.95
N TYR A 57 7.75 6.08 16.21
CA TYR A 57 8.09 4.70 16.55
C TYR A 57 9.60 4.46 16.77
N ARG A 58 10.46 5.32 16.21
CA ARG A 58 11.91 5.28 16.40
C ARG A 58 12.32 5.50 17.86
N ASN A 59 11.52 6.29 18.59
CA ASN A 59 11.78 6.61 19.99
C ASN A 59 11.41 5.49 20.96
N MET A 60 10.68 4.48 20.48
CA MET A 60 10.26 3.35 21.31
C MET A 60 11.42 2.40 21.61
N SER A 61 11.46 1.89 22.84
CA SER A 61 12.46 0.93 23.29
C SER A 61 12.16 -0.51 22.83
N LYS A 62 13.12 -1.43 23.06
CA LYS A 62 12.89 -2.87 22.82
C LYS A 62 11.80 -3.44 23.72
N GLU A 63 11.74 -2.96 24.96
CA GLU A 63 10.74 -3.38 25.96
C GLU A 63 9.33 -3.01 25.50
N PHE A 64 9.14 -1.82 24.92
CA PHE A 64 7.86 -1.43 24.32
C PHE A 64 7.41 -2.42 23.25
N TYR A 65 8.31 -2.78 22.30
CA TYR A 65 7.96 -3.74 21.26
C TYR A 65 7.72 -5.16 21.80
N SER A 66 8.34 -5.53 22.92
CA SER A 66 8.16 -6.86 23.53
C SER A 66 6.77 -7.09 24.12
N GLU A 67 5.96 -6.06 24.24
CA GLU A 67 4.55 -6.16 24.66
C GLU A 67 3.63 -6.67 23.54
N TYR A 68 4.12 -6.75 22.31
CA TYR A 68 3.33 -7.13 21.12
C TYR A 68 3.79 -8.47 20.53
N ASP A 69 2.84 -9.27 20.09
CA ASP A 69 3.07 -10.52 19.35
C ASP A 69 3.31 -10.25 17.86
N THR A 70 2.62 -9.24 17.31
CA THR A 70 2.71 -8.85 15.90
C THR A 70 3.00 -7.36 15.74
N ILE A 71 3.98 -7.03 14.91
CA ILE A 71 4.30 -5.65 14.52
C ILE A 71 4.04 -5.48 13.03
N ILE A 72 3.23 -4.47 12.66
CA ILE A 72 2.90 -4.15 11.28
C ILE A 72 3.48 -2.78 10.93
N LEU A 73 4.45 -2.71 10.03
CA LEU A 73 5.06 -1.45 9.60
C LEU A 73 4.47 -0.98 8.27
N LEU A 74 3.66 0.07 8.34
CA LEU A 74 3.08 0.80 7.20
C LEU A 74 3.65 2.20 7.05
N ALA A 75 4.31 2.74 8.09
CA ALA A 75 4.93 4.06 8.08
C ALA A 75 6.09 4.14 7.10
N GLY A 76 6.27 5.32 6.50
CA GLY A 76 7.37 5.62 5.60
C GLY A 76 6.92 6.40 4.35
N HIS A 77 7.89 6.72 3.49
CA HIS A 77 7.60 7.33 2.19
C HIS A 77 6.85 6.31 1.31
N SER A 78 5.65 6.69 0.86
CA SER A 78 4.71 5.78 0.21
C SER A 78 4.44 6.10 -1.26
N SER A 79 5.18 7.04 -1.86
CA SER A 79 5.09 7.38 -3.28
C SER A 79 6.44 7.73 -3.89
N VAL A 80 6.54 7.56 -5.21
CA VAL A 80 7.73 7.95 -5.99
C VAL A 80 7.99 9.45 -5.83
N LYS A 81 6.96 10.31 -5.97
CA LYS A 81 7.09 11.77 -5.85
C LYS A 81 7.65 12.19 -4.49
N MET A 82 7.16 11.64 -3.39
CA MET A 82 7.71 11.91 -2.05
C MET A 82 9.19 11.52 -1.97
N SER A 83 9.54 10.38 -2.52
CA SER A 83 10.89 9.83 -2.43
C SER A 83 11.89 10.63 -3.27
N GLU A 84 11.49 11.12 -4.43
CA GLU A 84 12.34 11.95 -5.29
C GLU A 84 12.48 13.38 -4.77
N ALA A 85 11.41 13.96 -4.22
CA ALA A 85 11.44 15.29 -3.62
C ALA A 85 12.37 15.39 -2.42
N LYS A 86 12.47 14.31 -1.63
CA LYS A 86 13.28 14.26 -0.37
C LYS A 86 14.03 12.91 -0.29
N SER A 87 14.99 12.66 -1.18
CA SER A 87 15.71 11.37 -1.26
C SER A 87 16.40 10.95 0.04
N ASN A 88 17.04 11.90 0.76
CA ASN A 88 17.65 11.60 2.07
C ASN A 88 16.59 11.21 3.11
N SER A 89 15.45 11.89 3.12
CA SER A 89 14.32 11.56 3.99
C SER A 89 13.74 10.19 3.64
N CYS A 90 13.62 9.87 2.36
CA CYS A 90 13.19 8.54 1.89
C CYS A 90 14.14 7.45 2.38
N PHE A 91 15.46 7.63 2.22
CA PHE A 91 16.45 6.68 2.71
C PHE A 91 16.35 6.51 4.23
N ASN A 92 16.28 7.61 4.97
CA ASN A 92 16.18 7.55 6.43
C ASN A 92 14.92 6.81 6.88
N ASN A 93 13.75 7.14 6.34
CA ASN A 93 12.48 6.55 6.78
C ASN A 93 12.30 5.11 6.30
N ASN A 94 12.63 4.81 5.04
CA ASN A 94 12.33 3.50 4.47
C ASN A 94 13.45 2.48 4.63
N VAL A 95 14.70 2.92 4.90
CA VAL A 95 15.86 2.03 5.00
C VAL A 95 16.49 2.09 6.37
N LYS A 96 17.06 3.25 6.77
CA LYS A 96 17.77 3.36 8.04
C LYS A 96 16.87 2.99 9.22
N ASN A 97 15.70 3.63 9.31
CA ASN A 97 14.76 3.41 10.41
C ASN A 97 14.15 2.00 10.38
N PHE A 98 14.00 1.43 9.18
CA PHE A 98 13.60 0.03 9.02
C PHE A 98 14.62 -0.92 9.66
N ILE A 99 15.91 -0.71 9.39
CA ILE A 99 16.99 -1.52 9.97
C ILE A 99 17.04 -1.35 11.50
N GLU A 100 16.95 -0.12 11.99
CA GLU A 100 16.92 0.17 13.43
C GLU A 100 15.70 -0.48 14.12
N LEU A 101 14.56 -0.60 13.44
CA LEU A 101 13.41 -1.34 13.95
C LEU A 101 13.70 -2.85 14.00
N LEU A 102 14.28 -3.43 12.95
CA LEU A 102 14.66 -4.87 12.97
C LEU A 102 15.55 -5.21 14.17
N ASP A 103 16.50 -4.33 14.53
CA ASP A 103 17.40 -4.52 15.66
C ASP A 103 16.68 -4.46 17.03
N LYS A 104 15.49 -3.89 17.08
CA LYS A 104 14.65 -3.81 18.29
C LYS A 104 13.70 -5.00 18.45
N LEU A 105 13.39 -5.69 17.36
CA LEU A 105 12.50 -6.85 17.38
C LEU A 105 13.26 -8.14 17.70
N THR A 106 12.58 -9.11 18.32
CA THR A 106 13.18 -10.38 18.74
C THR A 106 12.34 -11.59 18.34
N THR A 107 11.14 -11.72 18.87
CA THR A 107 10.25 -12.87 18.68
C THR A 107 8.94 -12.50 17.98
N GLN A 108 8.73 -11.21 17.72
CA GLN A 108 7.51 -10.70 17.12
C GLN A 108 7.38 -11.18 15.67
N LYS A 109 6.14 -11.49 15.26
CA LYS A 109 5.79 -11.61 13.86
C LYS A 109 5.87 -10.22 13.23
N PHE A 110 6.74 -10.04 12.24
CA PHE A 110 6.97 -8.74 11.61
C PHE A 110 6.41 -8.70 10.20
N ILE A 111 5.35 -7.89 10.00
CA ILE A 111 4.70 -7.66 8.70
C ILE A 111 5.07 -6.25 8.23
N TYR A 112 5.49 -6.09 6.97
CA TYR A 112 5.80 -4.75 6.47
C TYR A 112 5.39 -4.53 5.02
N ALA A 113 5.05 -3.26 4.71
CA ALA A 113 4.70 -2.82 3.37
C ALA A 113 5.95 -2.74 2.48
N SER A 114 6.15 -3.73 1.63
CA SER A 114 7.02 -3.67 0.47
C SER A 114 6.22 -3.22 -0.77
N SER A 115 6.80 -3.28 -1.96
CA SER A 115 6.17 -2.81 -3.19
C SER A 115 6.48 -3.71 -4.37
N SER A 116 5.49 -3.96 -5.21
CA SER A 116 5.73 -4.64 -6.50
C SER A 116 6.54 -3.80 -7.49
N SER A 117 6.67 -2.49 -7.27
CA SER A 117 7.48 -1.60 -8.10
C SER A 117 8.97 -1.99 -8.12
N VAL A 118 9.44 -2.76 -7.13
CA VAL A 118 10.80 -3.34 -7.10
C VAL A 118 11.12 -4.19 -8.32
N TYR A 119 10.12 -4.67 -9.05
CA TYR A 119 10.35 -5.44 -10.28
C TYR A 119 10.69 -4.57 -11.50
N GLY A 120 10.49 -3.25 -11.42
CA GLY A 120 10.65 -2.36 -12.55
C GLY A 120 9.65 -2.63 -13.67
N SER A 121 10.01 -2.35 -14.91
CA SER A 121 9.18 -2.69 -16.08
C SER A 121 9.74 -3.92 -16.79
N VAL A 122 8.90 -4.92 -16.93
CA VAL A 122 9.26 -6.18 -17.61
C VAL A 122 8.43 -6.41 -18.89
N GLY A 123 7.92 -5.33 -19.47
CA GLY A 123 7.16 -5.36 -20.73
C GLY A 123 5.84 -6.11 -20.61
N GLY A 124 5.08 -5.88 -19.56
CA GLY A 124 3.78 -6.50 -19.31
C GLY A 124 3.84 -7.97 -18.84
N LYS A 125 5.03 -8.56 -18.74
CA LYS A 125 5.20 -9.95 -18.30
C LYS A 125 4.75 -10.13 -16.84
N THR A 126 4.32 -11.35 -16.50
CA THR A 126 4.02 -11.73 -15.12
C THR A 126 5.29 -12.20 -14.43
N VAL A 127 5.64 -11.56 -13.32
CA VAL A 127 6.77 -11.93 -12.46
C VAL A 127 6.30 -12.50 -11.13
N ASN A 128 7.17 -13.25 -10.47
CA ASN A 128 6.95 -13.78 -9.13
C ASN A 128 8.12 -13.41 -8.21
N GLU A 129 8.07 -13.81 -6.95
CA GLU A 129 9.05 -13.46 -5.92
C GLU A 129 10.47 -13.99 -6.19
N LYS A 130 10.66 -14.90 -7.14
CA LYS A 130 11.96 -15.43 -7.58
C LYS A 130 12.59 -14.62 -8.72
N TYR A 131 11.92 -13.55 -9.18
CA TYR A 131 12.49 -12.70 -10.20
C TYR A 131 13.63 -11.85 -9.62
N HIS A 132 14.81 -11.93 -10.23
CA HIS A 132 16.02 -11.26 -9.76
C HIS A 132 16.48 -10.11 -10.67
N GLY A 133 15.76 -9.82 -11.75
CA GLY A 133 16.08 -8.72 -12.66
C GLY A 133 15.63 -7.37 -12.10
N PHE A 134 16.22 -6.94 -10.98
CA PHE A 134 15.93 -5.66 -10.38
C PHE A 134 16.58 -4.51 -11.14
N GLU A 135 15.75 -3.65 -11.73
CA GLU A 135 16.16 -2.41 -12.38
C GLU A 135 15.37 -1.26 -11.77
N PRO A 136 15.89 -0.58 -10.72
CA PRO A 136 15.17 0.46 -10.02
C PRO A 136 14.99 1.69 -10.90
N TYR A 137 13.81 2.30 -10.87
CA TYR A 137 13.53 3.52 -11.62
C TYR A 137 13.72 4.79 -10.79
N ASN A 138 13.66 4.67 -9.46
CA ASN A 138 13.67 5.81 -8.55
C ASN A 138 14.09 5.39 -7.13
N GLN A 139 14.23 6.39 -6.25
CA GLN A 139 14.63 6.19 -4.86
C GLN A 139 13.64 5.32 -4.05
N TYR A 140 12.35 5.39 -4.38
CA TYR A 140 11.34 4.57 -3.74
C TYR A 140 11.57 3.07 -3.97
N ASP A 141 11.81 2.68 -5.22
CA ASP A 141 12.08 1.28 -5.59
C ASP A 141 13.34 0.76 -4.90
N ILE A 142 14.41 1.58 -4.90
CA ILE A 142 15.67 1.24 -4.20
C ILE A 142 15.38 1.02 -2.72
N SER A 143 14.66 1.94 -2.08
CA SER A 143 14.37 1.86 -0.65
C SER A 143 13.60 0.60 -0.26
N LYS A 144 12.55 0.26 -1.03
CA LYS A 144 11.73 -0.93 -0.78
C LYS A 144 12.48 -2.23 -1.05
N HIS A 145 13.29 -2.26 -2.12
CA HIS A 145 14.13 -3.43 -2.40
C HIS A 145 15.20 -3.63 -1.31
N THR A 146 15.82 -2.55 -0.84
CA THR A 146 16.80 -2.60 0.24
C THR A 146 16.18 -3.13 1.54
N ALA A 147 14.99 -2.65 1.91
CA ALA A 147 14.24 -3.17 3.06
C ALA A 147 13.99 -4.68 2.95
N ASP A 148 13.58 -5.16 1.76
CA ASP A 148 13.41 -6.59 1.50
C ASP A 148 14.69 -7.40 1.72
N LEU A 149 15.85 -6.88 1.27
CA LEU A 149 17.15 -7.55 1.45
C LEU A 149 17.55 -7.66 2.92
N TYR A 150 17.33 -6.61 3.71
CA TYR A 150 17.61 -6.63 5.15
C TYR A 150 16.68 -7.58 5.91
N ALA A 151 15.37 -7.56 5.58
CA ALA A 151 14.43 -8.49 6.19
C ALA A 151 14.78 -9.96 5.90
N VAL A 152 15.16 -10.28 4.65
CA VAL A 152 15.59 -11.64 4.25
C VAL A 152 16.83 -12.10 5.01
N LYS A 153 17.68 -11.19 5.48
CA LYS A 153 18.89 -11.49 6.25
C LYS A 153 18.69 -11.51 7.76
N SER A 154 17.53 -11.04 8.23
CA SER A 154 17.19 -11.10 9.65
C SER A 154 16.76 -12.50 10.08
N ASP A 155 16.88 -12.79 11.38
CA ASP A 155 16.38 -14.04 11.98
C ASP A 155 14.90 -13.96 12.37
N LEU A 156 14.24 -12.82 12.13
CA LEU A 156 12.84 -12.58 12.50
C LEU A 156 11.87 -13.44 11.67
N GLU A 157 10.70 -13.70 12.24
CA GLU A 157 9.53 -14.17 11.49
C GLU A 157 8.94 -13.01 10.69
N TYR A 158 9.48 -12.72 9.49
CA TYR A 158 9.09 -11.57 8.68
C TYR A 158 8.18 -11.93 7.50
N TYR A 159 7.30 -10.98 7.17
CA TYR A 159 6.41 -11.04 6.01
C TYR A 159 6.51 -9.74 5.23
N GLY A 160 7.32 -9.73 4.18
CA GLY A 160 7.45 -8.59 3.27
C GLY A 160 6.39 -8.66 2.18
N LEU A 161 5.43 -7.77 2.23
CA LEU A 161 4.28 -7.78 1.35
C LEU A 161 4.50 -6.83 0.18
N ARG A 162 4.85 -7.36 -0.98
CA ARG A 162 5.01 -6.59 -2.24
C ARG A 162 3.65 -6.27 -2.82
N PHE A 163 3.08 -5.17 -2.38
CA PHE A 163 1.76 -4.72 -2.82
C PHE A 163 1.74 -4.35 -4.30
N GLY A 164 0.69 -4.77 -5.02
CA GLY A 164 0.19 -4.06 -6.18
C GLY A 164 -0.25 -2.65 -5.79
N THR A 165 -0.73 -1.85 -6.74
CA THR A 165 -1.28 -0.53 -6.42
C THR A 165 -2.51 -0.70 -5.54
N ALA A 166 -2.43 -0.25 -4.28
CA ALA A 166 -3.52 -0.35 -3.32
C ALA A 166 -4.62 0.66 -3.66
N ASN A 167 -5.86 0.20 -3.82
CA ASN A 167 -7.03 1.00 -4.18
C ASN A 167 -8.24 0.60 -3.32
N GLY A 168 -9.17 1.52 -3.13
CA GLY A 168 -10.44 1.28 -2.44
C GLY A 168 -10.67 2.20 -1.25
N TYR A 169 -11.77 1.95 -0.56
CA TYR A 169 -12.20 2.72 0.59
C TYR A 169 -11.20 2.73 1.74
N SER A 170 -10.97 3.90 2.28
CA SER A 170 -10.31 4.13 3.55
C SER A 170 -10.79 5.45 4.15
N PRO A 171 -10.93 5.57 5.48
CA PRO A 171 -11.26 6.85 6.13
C PRO A 171 -10.30 7.99 5.73
N VAL A 172 -9.04 7.68 5.43
CA VAL A 172 -8.03 8.62 4.88
C VAL A 172 -7.68 8.20 3.46
N LEU A 173 -8.47 8.65 2.49
CA LEU A 173 -8.37 8.26 1.10
C LEU A 173 -7.19 8.92 0.38
N ARG A 174 -6.46 8.15 -0.43
CA ARG A 174 -5.55 8.66 -1.46
C ARG A 174 -6.27 8.82 -2.78
N THR A 175 -6.30 10.04 -3.34
CA THR A 175 -6.89 10.31 -4.66
C THR A 175 -5.90 10.18 -5.81
N ASP A 176 -4.61 9.96 -5.54
CA ASP A 176 -3.52 9.87 -6.52
C ASP A 176 -3.22 8.44 -7.01
N VAL A 177 -3.92 7.42 -6.51
CA VAL A 177 -3.76 6.03 -6.96
C VAL A 177 -4.86 5.65 -7.97
N MET A 178 -4.54 4.75 -8.90
CA MET A 178 -5.21 4.53 -10.18
C MET A 178 -6.76 4.55 -10.13
N ILE A 179 -7.43 3.57 -9.47
CA ILE A 179 -8.90 3.50 -9.47
C ILE A 179 -9.48 4.68 -8.68
N ASN A 180 -8.86 5.02 -7.54
CA ASN A 180 -9.30 6.16 -6.74
C ASN A 180 -9.23 7.48 -7.52
N ALA A 181 -8.16 7.66 -8.33
CA ALA A 181 -8.00 8.84 -9.20
C ALA A 181 -9.06 8.87 -10.32
N MET A 182 -9.37 7.72 -10.91
CA MET A 182 -10.42 7.60 -11.92
C MET A 182 -11.81 7.92 -11.35
N VAL A 183 -12.13 7.40 -10.15
CA VAL A 183 -13.38 7.73 -9.45
C VAL A 183 -13.44 9.22 -9.11
N ASN A 184 -12.34 9.78 -8.60
CA ASN A 184 -12.25 11.23 -8.31
C ASN A 184 -12.47 12.06 -9.59
N SER A 185 -11.84 11.70 -10.72
CA SER A 185 -12.05 12.39 -12.00
C SER A 185 -13.48 12.29 -12.48
N ALA A 186 -14.09 11.12 -12.41
CA ALA A 186 -15.48 10.91 -12.81
C ALA A 186 -16.45 11.76 -11.98
N LEU A 187 -16.25 11.84 -10.66
CA LEU A 187 -17.12 12.65 -9.78
C LEU A 187 -16.93 14.15 -9.97
N GLN A 188 -15.70 14.61 -10.24
CA GLN A 188 -15.41 16.02 -10.40
C GLN A 188 -15.67 16.56 -11.81
N ASN A 189 -15.37 15.76 -12.84
CA ASN A 189 -15.34 16.21 -14.22
C ASN A 189 -16.39 15.51 -15.11
N GLY A 190 -17.07 14.48 -14.61
CA GLY A 190 -18.00 13.67 -15.41
C GLY A 190 -17.33 12.79 -16.47
N GLU A 191 -16.01 12.59 -16.36
CA GLU A 191 -15.20 11.80 -17.31
C GLU A 191 -14.01 11.14 -16.64
N ILE A 192 -13.49 10.08 -17.26
CA ILE A 192 -12.24 9.44 -16.89
C ILE A 192 -11.20 9.75 -17.96
N LYS A 193 -10.02 10.29 -17.56
CA LYS A 193 -8.89 10.57 -18.44
C LYS A 193 -7.96 9.38 -18.52
N LEU A 194 -7.72 8.86 -19.73
CA LEU A 194 -6.82 7.74 -19.99
C LEU A 194 -5.62 8.19 -20.83
N PHE A 195 -4.41 8.09 -20.29
CA PHE A 195 -3.19 8.57 -20.95
C PHE A 195 -2.36 7.44 -21.56
N ILE A 196 -2.17 6.31 -20.85
CA ILE A 196 -1.31 5.20 -21.29
C ILE A 196 -2.09 3.88 -21.14
N LYS A 197 -2.82 3.51 -22.19
CA LYS A 197 -3.82 2.44 -22.15
C LYS A 197 -3.26 1.02 -22.00
N ASP A 198 -2.15 0.71 -22.66
CA ASP A 198 -1.64 -0.67 -22.78
C ASP A 198 -0.78 -1.13 -21.58
N THR A 199 -0.67 -0.32 -20.53
CA THR A 199 0.16 -0.63 -19.36
C THR A 199 -0.53 -1.62 -18.45
N MET A 200 0.10 -2.79 -18.25
CA MET A 200 -0.32 -3.77 -17.25
C MET A 200 -0.04 -3.26 -15.84
N ARG A 201 -1.04 -3.37 -14.97
CA ARG A 201 -0.99 -2.93 -13.58
C ARG A 201 -1.52 -3.99 -12.62
N PRO A 202 -0.73 -4.40 -11.63
CA PRO A 202 -1.25 -5.16 -10.51
C PRO A 202 -2.03 -4.23 -9.58
N ILE A 203 -3.29 -4.56 -9.35
CA ILE A 203 -4.17 -3.83 -8.44
C ILE A 203 -4.43 -4.68 -7.21
N LEU A 204 -4.36 -4.06 -6.05
CA LEU A 204 -4.69 -4.67 -4.76
C LEU A 204 -5.82 -3.86 -4.11
N GLY A 205 -6.98 -4.47 -3.98
CA GLY A 205 -8.08 -3.87 -3.23
C GLY A 205 -7.81 -3.88 -1.73
N LEU A 206 -8.24 -2.84 -1.01
CA LEU A 206 -7.92 -2.70 0.42
C LEU A 206 -8.56 -3.78 1.29
N ASN A 207 -9.73 -4.33 0.90
CA ASN A 207 -10.33 -5.43 1.67
C ASN A 207 -9.52 -6.72 1.50
N ASP A 208 -9.04 -7.02 0.29
CA ASP A 208 -8.13 -8.15 0.07
C ASP A 208 -6.79 -7.96 0.81
N LEU A 209 -6.28 -6.73 0.86
CA LEU A 209 -5.08 -6.40 1.64
C LEU A 209 -5.29 -6.67 3.13
N CYS A 210 -6.37 -6.18 3.71
CA CYS A 210 -6.70 -6.35 5.12
C CYS A 210 -6.88 -7.84 5.46
N GLY A 211 -7.66 -8.58 4.67
CA GLY A 211 -7.84 -10.01 4.86
C GLY A 211 -6.56 -10.82 4.70
N ALA A 212 -5.65 -10.41 3.81
CA ALA A 212 -4.34 -11.05 3.66
C ALA A 212 -3.44 -10.81 4.90
N VAL A 213 -3.43 -9.59 5.45
CA VAL A 213 -2.70 -9.27 6.69
C VAL A 213 -3.28 -10.04 7.86
N GLU A 214 -4.60 -10.05 8.03
CA GLU A 214 -5.29 -10.82 9.06
C GLU A 214 -4.95 -12.31 8.99
N THR A 215 -4.97 -12.89 7.79
CA THR A 215 -4.59 -14.29 7.59
C THR A 215 -3.15 -14.59 8.06
N ILE A 216 -2.22 -13.64 7.93
CA ILE A 216 -0.85 -13.79 8.44
C ILE A 216 -0.84 -13.68 9.96
N ILE A 217 -1.57 -12.72 10.54
CA ILE A 217 -1.67 -12.55 12.01
C ILE A 217 -2.13 -13.85 12.65
N ASP A 218 -3.17 -14.47 12.11
CA ASP A 218 -3.83 -15.67 12.65
C ASP A 218 -3.10 -16.99 12.31
N HIS A 219 -2.04 -16.94 11.51
CA HIS A 219 -1.33 -18.15 11.10
C HIS A 219 -0.29 -18.59 12.13
N ASP A 220 -0.48 -19.76 12.72
CA ASP A 220 0.36 -20.28 13.83
C ASP A 220 1.76 -20.77 13.41
N LYS A 221 1.99 -21.01 12.11
CA LYS A 221 3.25 -21.56 11.62
C LYS A 221 4.10 -20.49 10.97
N ASP A 222 5.39 -20.45 11.29
CA ASP A 222 6.36 -19.62 10.59
C ASP A 222 6.34 -19.92 9.08
N LYS A 223 5.91 -18.95 8.31
CA LYS A 223 5.88 -18.93 6.84
C LYS A 223 6.58 -17.68 6.31
N ARG A 224 7.61 -17.23 7.06
CA ARG A 224 8.37 -16.02 6.72
C ARG A 224 8.76 -15.96 5.24
N GLY A 225 8.80 -14.77 4.71
CA GLY A 225 9.24 -14.53 3.34
C GLY A 225 8.64 -13.30 2.68
N LEU A 226 9.01 -13.12 1.42
CA LEU A 226 8.43 -12.08 0.56
C LEU A 226 7.24 -12.66 -0.19
N TYR A 227 6.17 -11.87 -0.30
CA TYR A 227 4.92 -12.28 -0.94
C TYR A 227 4.35 -11.17 -1.82
N ASN A 228 3.98 -11.50 -3.05
CA ASN A 228 3.23 -10.62 -3.92
C ASN A 228 1.75 -10.63 -3.57
N LEU A 229 1.15 -9.44 -3.42
CA LEU A 229 -0.28 -9.27 -3.21
C LEU A 229 -0.89 -8.42 -4.33
N ALA A 230 -1.87 -8.98 -5.02
CA ALA A 230 -2.73 -8.28 -5.97
C ALA A 230 -4.07 -9.00 -6.06
N SER A 231 -5.15 -8.25 -6.12
CA SER A 231 -6.50 -8.78 -6.39
C SER A 231 -6.59 -9.25 -7.83
N PHE A 232 -6.04 -8.46 -8.75
CA PHE A 232 -5.98 -8.76 -10.18
C PHE A 232 -4.84 -8.00 -10.90
N ASN A 233 -4.57 -8.40 -12.15
CA ASN A 233 -3.71 -7.69 -13.09
C ASN A 233 -4.54 -7.32 -14.31
N LYS A 234 -4.62 -6.04 -14.68
CA LYS A 234 -5.35 -5.53 -15.84
C LYS A 234 -4.60 -4.38 -16.49
N THR A 235 -4.89 -4.09 -17.75
CA THR A 235 -4.38 -2.87 -18.40
C THR A 235 -5.07 -1.63 -17.83
N ALA A 236 -4.41 -0.47 -17.95
CA ALA A 236 -5.02 0.80 -17.57
C ALA A 236 -6.33 1.05 -18.33
N GLU A 237 -6.38 0.65 -19.61
CA GLU A 237 -7.59 0.72 -20.44
C GLU A 237 -8.75 -0.12 -19.85
N GLN A 238 -8.49 -1.40 -19.57
CA GLN A 238 -9.51 -2.28 -18.98
C GLN A 238 -10.07 -1.71 -17.68
N ILE A 239 -9.18 -1.20 -16.81
CA ILE A 239 -9.58 -0.60 -15.54
C ILE A 239 -10.45 0.64 -15.79
N ALA A 240 -10.01 1.55 -16.69
CA ALA A 240 -10.73 2.79 -16.97
C ALA A 240 -12.15 2.54 -17.51
N TYR A 241 -12.30 1.60 -18.45
CA TYR A 241 -13.61 1.28 -19.00
C TYR A 241 -14.53 0.58 -17.99
N GLU A 242 -14.00 -0.28 -17.12
CA GLU A 242 -14.78 -0.89 -16.06
C GLU A 242 -15.25 0.14 -15.02
N VAL A 243 -14.37 1.06 -14.57
CA VAL A 243 -14.76 2.18 -13.70
C VAL A 243 -15.80 3.07 -14.38
N GLY A 244 -15.56 3.42 -15.67
CA GLY A 244 -16.51 4.23 -16.47
C GLY A 244 -17.88 3.58 -16.59
N SER A 245 -17.92 2.26 -16.75
CA SER A 245 -19.18 1.49 -16.79
C SER A 245 -19.93 1.56 -15.48
N VAL A 246 -19.26 1.36 -14.33
CA VAL A 246 -19.87 1.43 -12.99
C VAL A 246 -20.40 2.83 -12.70
N MET A 247 -19.66 3.87 -13.08
CA MET A 247 -20.00 5.26 -12.81
C MET A 247 -20.89 5.91 -13.87
N ASN A 248 -21.14 5.20 -14.98
CA ASN A 248 -21.88 5.70 -16.14
C ASN A 248 -21.30 7.02 -16.69
N VAL A 249 -19.96 7.08 -16.86
CA VAL A 249 -19.25 8.23 -17.42
C VAL A 249 -18.36 7.81 -18.61
N PRO A 250 -18.07 8.71 -19.58
CA PRO A 250 -17.19 8.41 -20.69
C PRO A 250 -15.73 8.28 -20.24
N VAL A 251 -14.96 7.44 -20.96
CA VAL A 251 -13.51 7.38 -20.89
C VAL A 251 -12.95 8.15 -22.08
N ILE A 252 -12.14 9.18 -21.80
CA ILE A 252 -11.51 10.02 -22.82
C ILE A 252 -10.04 9.67 -22.93
N GLU A 253 -9.62 9.18 -24.10
CA GLU A 253 -8.22 8.87 -24.39
C GLU A 253 -7.44 10.14 -24.76
N TYR A 254 -6.27 10.32 -24.18
CA TYR A 254 -5.33 11.38 -24.48
C TYR A 254 -4.01 10.80 -24.99
N GLU A 255 -3.45 11.37 -26.05
CA GLU A 255 -2.19 10.89 -26.66
C GLU A 255 -0.97 11.12 -25.76
N SER A 256 -1.04 12.09 -24.84
CA SER A 256 0.03 12.38 -23.86
C SER A 256 -0.56 12.95 -22.58
N ASP A 257 0.09 12.66 -21.46
CA ASP A 257 -0.23 13.31 -20.18
C ASP A 257 0.21 14.79 -20.23
N PRO A 258 -0.70 15.76 -20.17
CA PRO A 258 -0.36 17.18 -20.18
C PRO A 258 0.52 17.62 -19.00
N SER A 259 0.51 16.89 -17.89
CA SER A 259 1.33 17.18 -16.70
C SER A 259 2.81 16.83 -16.90
N ASN A 260 3.15 16.06 -17.94
CA ASN A 260 4.51 15.67 -18.30
C ASN A 260 5.19 16.59 -19.31
N ILE A 261 4.57 17.72 -19.68
CA ILE A 261 5.19 18.76 -20.53
C ILE A 261 6.09 19.67 -19.67
N THR A 262 6.98 19.10 -18.90
CA THR A 262 8.16 19.81 -18.44
C THR A 262 9.30 19.54 -19.44
N ASN A 263 9.96 20.60 -19.89
CA ASN A 263 11.04 20.65 -20.90
C ASN A 263 12.31 19.83 -20.55
N THR A 264 12.20 18.79 -19.79
CA THR A 264 13.32 17.88 -19.50
C THR A 264 13.03 16.52 -20.14
N LYS A 265 13.95 16.07 -20.99
CA LYS A 265 13.99 14.76 -21.66
C LYS A 265 14.08 13.57 -20.68
N ILE A 266 13.41 13.61 -19.56
CA ILE A 266 13.26 12.45 -18.69
C ILE A 266 11.99 11.75 -19.20
N GLN A 267 12.16 10.78 -20.09
CA GLN A 267 11.16 9.76 -20.31
C GLN A 267 10.92 9.10 -18.93
N THR A 268 9.84 9.46 -18.26
CA THR A 268 9.42 8.75 -17.06
C THR A 268 9.12 7.32 -17.48
N LYS A 269 10.04 6.42 -17.14
CA LYS A 269 9.85 4.98 -17.42
C LYS A 269 8.53 4.54 -16.75
N THR A 270 7.59 4.12 -17.57
CA THR A 270 6.28 3.68 -17.07
C THR A 270 6.38 2.23 -16.63
N TYR A 271 5.94 1.95 -15.41
CA TYR A 271 5.83 0.57 -14.93
C TYR A 271 4.84 -0.22 -15.80
N ASN A 272 5.27 -1.33 -16.34
CA ASN A 272 4.45 -2.21 -17.16
C ASN A 272 4.76 -3.66 -16.80
N PHE A 273 4.00 -4.22 -15.86
CA PHE A 273 4.18 -5.58 -15.37
C PHE A 273 2.93 -6.12 -14.69
N SER A 274 2.87 -7.44 -14.60
CA SER A 274 1.92 -8.20 -13.78
C SER A 274 2.66 -8.95 -12.68
N ILE A 275 1.99 -9.29 -11.58
CA ILE A 275 2.58 -10.11 -10.52
C ILE A 275 1.77 -11.38 -10.29
N SER A 276 2.48 -12.47 -10.02
CA SER A 276 1.86 -13.72 -9.61
C SER A 276 1.69 -13.75 -8.09
N THR A 277 0.49 -13.98 -7.63
CA THR A 277 0.14 -14.15 -6.20
C THR A 277 0.10 -15.61 -5.77
N LEU A 278 0.57 -16.53 -6.65
CA LEU A 278 0.43 -17.97 -6.44
C LEU A 278 1.11 -18.46 -5.15
N LYS A 279 2.26 -17.84 -4.78
CA LYS A 279 2.98 -18.18 -3.54
C LYS A 279 2.09 -17.89 -2.33
N PHE A 280 1.54 -16.69 -2.21
CA PHE A 280 0.67 -16.31 -1.09
C PHE A 280 -0.58 -17.20 -1.03
N ARG A 281 -1.29 -17.32 -2.15
CA ARG A 281 -2.51 -18.14 -2.26
C ARG A 281 -2.32 -19.60 -1.83
N LYS A 282 -1.19 -20.20 -2.20
CA LYS A 282 -0.87 -21.60 -1.81
C LYS A 282 -0.45 -21.72 -0.36
N THR A 283 0.37 -20.78 0.14
CA THR A 283 0.90 -20.81 1.50
C THR A 283 -0.20 -20.64 2.54
N PHE A 284 -1.08 -19.67 2.31
CA PHE A 284 -2.13 -19.26 3.27
C PHE A 284 -3.52 -19.75 2.88
N LYS A 285 -3.67 -20.47 1.75
CA LYS A 285 -4.98 -20.85 1.18
C LYS A 285 -5.92 -19.65 0.97
N PHE A 286 -5.33 -18.46 0.79
CA PHE A 286 -6.04 -17.20 0.63
C PHE A 286 -6.62 -17.05 -0.78
N LYS A 287 -7.78 -16.41 -0.88
CA LYS A 287 -8.45 -16.12 -2.14
C LYS A 287 -8.74 -14.63 -2.24
N PHE A 288 -8.06 -13.95 -3.17
CA PHE A 288 -8.39 -12.57 -3.53
C PHE A 288 -9.78 -12.52 -4.17
N LYS A 289 -10.60 -11.55 -3.78
CA LYS A 289 -12.03 -11.46 -4.15
C LYS A 289 -12.39 -10.12 -4.81
N GLU A 290 -11.63 -9.05 -4.54
CA GLU A 290 -11.98 -7.73 -5.03
C GLU A 290 -11.80 -7.61 -6.55
N THR A 291 -12.70 -6.85 -7.17
CA THR A 291 -12.76 -6.54 -8.60
C THR A 291 -12.70 -5.02 -8.79
N VAL A 292 -12.57 -4.54 -10.02
CA VAL A 292 -12.67 -3.10 -10.32
C VAL A 292 -14.03 -2.55 -9.88
N GLU A 293 -15.10 -3.32 -10.11
CA GLU A 293 -16.48 -2.97 -9.72
C GLU A 293 -16.58 -2.79 -8.20
N SER A 294 -16.22 -3.83 -7.40
CA SER A 294 -16.34 -3.77 -5.94
C SER A 294 -15.51 -2.64 -5.31
N ILE A 295 -14.29 -2.41 -5.84
CA ILE A 295 -13.43 -1.29 -5.42
C ILE A 295 -14.11 0.05 -5.74
N THR A 296 -14.64 0.21 -6.94
CA THR A 296 -15.32 1.44 -7.38
C THR A 296 -16.55 1.72 -6.53
N GLU A 297 -17.39 0.71 -6.31
CA GLU A 297 -18.59 0.82 -5.47
C GLU A 297 -18.24 1.18 -4.01
N SER A 298 -17.20 0.58 -3.45
CA SER A 298 -16.73 0.90 -2.09
C SER A 298 -16.33 2.38 -1.96
N LEU A 299 -15.72 2.94 -3.00
CA LEU A 299 -15.35 4.36 -3.05
C LEU A 299 -16.58 5.26 -3.16
N ILE A 300 -17.51 4.97 -4.08
CA ILE A 300 -18.71 5.76 -4.30
C ILE A 300 -19.58 5.81 -3.03
N ASN A 301 -19.84 4.64 -2.44
CA ASN A 301 -20.71 4.49 -1.28
C ASN A 301 -20.21 5.24 -0.04
N ASN A 302 -18.90 5.51 0.05
CA ASN A 302 -18.28 6.17 1.20
C ASN A 302 -17.65 7.53 0.84
N TRP A 303 -17.87 8.05 -0.37
CA TRP A 303 -17.13 9.20 -0.89
C TRP A 303 -17.17 10.43 0.02
N ASP A 304 -18.34 10.75 0.56
CA ASP A 304 -18.53 11.96 1.36
C ASP A 304 -17.95 11.86 2.78
N THR A 305 -17.78 10.66 3.30
CA THR A 305 -17.25 10.42 4.65
C THR A 305 -15.72 10.34 4.71
N MET A 306 -15.07 10.11 3.55
CA MET A 306 -13.62 9.97 3.48
C MET A 306 -12.91 11.32 3.48
N LYS A 307 -11.81 11.42 4.22
CA LYS A 307 -10.85 12.51 4.07
C LYS A 307 -9.98 12.25 2.82
N LYS A 308 -10.09 13.13 1.82
CA LYS A 308 -9.32 13.00 0.57
C LYS A 308 -7.94 13.63 0.73
N THR A 309 -6.90 12.90 0.31
CA THR A 309 -5.52 13.40 0.27
C THR A 309 -4.92 13.09 -1.10
N ASP A 310 -4.35 14.09 -1.74
CA ASP A 310 -3.51 13.90 -2.93
C ASP A 310 -2.03 13.97 -2.52
N ARG A 311 -1.37 12.83 -2.46
CA ARG A 311 0.04 12.75 -2.07
C ARG A 311 1.01 13.19 -3.16
N SER A 312 0.51 13.68 -4.28
CA SER A 312 1.31 14.40 -5.27
C SER A 312 1.52 15.88 -4.91
N GLU A 313 0.74 16.42 -3.95
CA GLU A 313 0.85 17.80 -3.50
C GLU A 313 2.12 18.03 -2.68
N PRO A 314 2.87 19.14 -2.94
CA PRO A 314 4.17 19.41 -2.30
C PRO A 314 4.14 19.46 -0.77
N HIS A 315 3.07 19.97 -0.17
CA HIS A 315 2.97 20.13 1.28
C HIS A 315 3.03 18.81 2.07
N TYR A 316 2.82 17.68 1.42
CA TYR A 316 3.01 16.36 2.05
C TYR A 316 4.48 15.92 2.11
N TYR A 317 5.41 16.73 1.59
CA TYR A 317 6.84 16.42 1.59
C TYR A 317 7.63 17.35 2.52
N GLU A 318 7.02 18.44 2.97
CA GLU A 318 7.63 19.42 3.85
C GLU A 318 7.57 18.97 5.32
#